data_516b41c6ce6ebab3e9094c552f59f779
#
_entry.id   516b41c6ce6ebab3e9094c552f59f779
#
_cell.length_a   1.000
_cell.length_b   1.000
_cell.length_c   1.000
_cell.angle_alpha   90.00
_cell.angle_beta   90.00
_cell.angle_gamma   90.00
#
_symmetry.space_group_name_H-M   'P 1'
#
loop_
_entity.id
_entity.type
_entity.pdbx_description
1 polymer ?
#
loop_
_entity_poly.entity_id
_entity_poly.type
_entity_poly.pdbx_seq_one_letter_code
_entity_poly.pdbx_strand_id
1 'polypeptide(L)'
;LLVTFIFTIYIVFRQKKLTEMKNDFVNNMTHEFKTPISTISLAAQMLKDPAVAKSPQMFQHISGVINDETKRLRFQVEKVLQMSMFDRQKATLKMKEIDANELISGVINTFALKVERYNGKITSNLEAADPVIFADEMHLTNVIFNLMDNAVKYKKAEEDLELKVKTWNESGKLMISIQDNGIGIKKENLKKIFEKFYRV
;
A
#
# COMPACT_ATOMS: atom_id res chain seq x y z
N LEU A 1 29.35 -29.36 -18.55
CA LEU A 1 29.68 -28.11 -19.25
C LEU A 1 28.45 -27.40 -19.84
N LEU A 2 27.64 -28.09 -20.71
CA LEU A 2 26.45 -27.47 -21.35
C LEU A 2 25.42 -27.06 -20.32
N VAL A 3 25.08 -27.89 -19.34
CA VAL A 3 24.11 -27.61 -18.26
C VAL A 3 24.58 -26.44 -17.38
N THR A 4 25.87 -26.41 -17.02
CA THR A 4 26.42 -25.30 -16.22
C THR A 4 26.41 -23.99 -17.00
N PHE A 5 26.65 -24.02 -18.30
CA PHE A 5 26.59 -22.86 -19.17
C PHE A 5 25.15 -22.30 -19.27
N ILE A 6 24.17 -23.17 -19.52
CA ILE A 6 22.73 -22.77 -19.56
C ILE A 6 22.30 -22.20 -18.21
N PHE A 7 22.71 -22.83 -17.10
CA PHE A 7 22.39 -22.37 -15.75
C PHE A 7 22.99 -20.98 -15.45
N THR A 8 24.25 -20.76 -15.87
CA THR A 8 24.91 -19.46 -15.72
C THR A 8 24.21 -18.38 -16.52
N ILE A 9 23.85 -18.65 -17.76
CA ILE A 9 23.07 -17.71 -18.59
C ILE A 9 21.75 -17.39 -17.93
N TYR A 10 21.02 -18.39 -17.44
CA TYR A 10 19.76 -18.19 -16.73
C TYR A 10 19.92 -17.27 -15.51
N ILE A 11 20.97 -17.51 -14.69
CA ILE A 11 21.27 -16.65 -13.53
C ILE A 11 21.56 -15.21 -13.96
N VAL A 12 22.37 -15.00 -14.99
CA VAL A 12 22.72 -13.68 -15.49
C VAL A 12 21.47 -12.93 -15.97
N PHE A 13 20.61 -13.58 -16.76
CA PHE A 13 19.35 -12.96 -17.19
C PHE A 13 18.42 -12.64 -16.03
N ARG A 14 18.32 -13.52 -15.05
CA ARG A 14 17.54 -13.30 -13.83
C ARG A 14 18.07 -12.12 -13.02
N GLN A 15 19.38 -12.02 -12.85
CA GLN A 15 20.00 -10.88 -12.15
C GLN A 15 19.81 -9.56 -12.91
N LYS A 16 19.98 -9.57 -14.23
CA LYS A 16 19.73 -8.40 -15.06
C LYS A 16 18.30 -7.89 -14.90
N LYS A 17 17.31 -8.77 -15.01
CA LYS A 17 15.90 -8.44 -14.81
C LYS A 17 15.61 -7.86 -13.43
N LEU A 18 16.20 -8.45 -12.38
CA LEU A 18 16.05 -7.93 -11.01
C LEU A 18 16.67 -6.52 -10.86
N THR A 19 17.81 -6.28 -11.50
CA THR A 19 18.46 -4.97 -11.48
C THR A 19 17.63 -3.91 -12.23
N GLU A 20 17.10 -4.25 -13.39
CA GLU A 20 16.20 -3.38 -14.14
C GLU A 20 14.95 -3.02 -13.31
N MET A 21 14.26 -4.01 -12.76
CA MET A 21 13.10 -3.77 -11.89
C MET A 21 13.44 -2.92 -10.65
N LYS A 22 14.62 -3.12 -10.06
CA LYS A 22 15.09 -2.30 -8.93
C LYS A 22 15.32 -0.84 -9.36
N ASN A 23 15.93 -0.63 -10.52
CA ASN A 23 16.19 0.71 -11.05
C ASN A 23 14.88 1.42 -11.39
N ASP A 24 13.94 0.72 -12.03
CA ASP A 24 12.60 1.27 -12.32
C ASP A 24 11.86 1.62 -11.03
N PHE A 25 11.97 0.81 -9.99
CA PHE A 25 11.41 1.11 -8.68
C PHE A 25 12.02 2.39 -8.09
N VAL A 26 13.36 2.53 -8.11
CA VAL A 26 14.05 3.73 -7.58
C VAL A 26 13.63 4.97 -8.35
N ASN A 27 13.58 4.89 -9.69
CA ASN A 27 13.15 5.99 -10.53
C ASN A 27 11.71 6.41 -10.23
N ASN A 28 10.80 5.44 -10.13
CA ASN A 28 9.40 5.70 -9.80
C ASN A 28 9.25 6.30 -8.40
N MET A 29 9.99 5.81 -7.40
CA MET A 29 9.97 6.38 -6.05
C MET A 29 10.51 7.81 -6.05
N THR A 30 11.56 8.09 -6.81
CA THR A 30 12.10 9.45 -6.97
C THR A 30 11.04 10.40 -7.52
N HIS A 31 10.29 9.98 -8.53
CA HIS A 31 9.18 10.76 -9.07
C HIS A 31 8.02 10.91 -8.06
N GLU A 32 7.67 9.83 -7.35
CA GLU A 32 6.61 9.88 -6.34
C GLU A 32 6.98 10.77 -5.14
N PHE A 33 8.27 10.91 -4.78
CA PHE A 33 8.73 11.86 -3.76
C PHE A 33 8.80 13.31 -4.26
N LYS A 34 9.17 13.52 -5.51
CA LYS A 34 9.33 14.86 -6.08
C LYS A 34 8.03 15.66 -6.06
N THR A 35 6.90 15.03 -6.33
CA THR A 35 5.58 15.69 -6.37
C THR A 35 5.19 16.29 -5.01
N PRO A 36 5.12 15.52 -3.90
CA PRO A 36 4.75 16.08 -2.60
C PRO A 36 5.77 17.11 -2.12
N ILE A 37 7.07 16.91 -2.37
CA ILE A 37 8.12 17.89 -1.99
C ILE A 37 7.90 19.21 -2.73
N SER A 38 7.61 19.18 -4.04
CA SER A 38 7.34 20.38 -4.82
C SER A 38 6.07 21.10 -4.34
N THR A 39 5.02 20.36 -4.01
CA THR A 39 3.76 20.92 -3.46
C THR A 39 4.00 21.58 -2.12
N ILE A 40 4.74 20.91 -1.21
CA ILE A 40 5.11 21.49 0.11
C ILE A 40 5.93 22.77 -0.09
N SER A 41 6.93 22.75 -1.01
CA SER A 41 7.77 23.91 -1.28
C SER A 41 6.96 25.09 -1.80
N LEU A 42 6.04 24.84 -2.74
CA LEU A 42 5.14 25.88 -3.26
C LEU A 42 4.22 26.43 -2.17
N ALA A 43 3.60 25.58 -1.40
CA ALA A 43 2.72 25.96 -0.29
C ALA A 43 3.48 26.78 0.75
N ALA A 44 4.72 26.39 1.08
CA ALA A 44 5.59 27.16 2.00
C ALA A 44 5.99 28.53 1.43
N GLN A 45 6.17 28.64 0.10
CA GLN A 45 6.39 29.94 -0.54
C GLN A 45 5.14 30.84 -0.46
N MET A 46 3.96 30.26 -0.68
CA MET A 46 2.69 31.00 -0.58
C MET A 46 2.43 31.55 0.83
N LEU A 47 2.88 30.87 1.90
CA LEU A 47 2.77 31.36 3.27
C LEU A 47 3.58 32.66 3.52
N LYS A 48 4.58 32.97 2.66
CA LYS A 48 5.35 34.22 2.76
C LYS A 48 4.63 35.43 2.15
N ASP A 49 3.53 35.19 1.42
CA ASP A 49 2.76 36.29 0.83
C ASP A 49 1.98 37.03 1.92
N PRO A 50 2.14 38.37 2.03
CA PRO A 50 1.39 39.18 2.98
C PRO A 50 -0.14 39.07 2.84
N ALA A 51 -0.65 38.76 1.65
CA ALA A 51 -2.08 38.56 1.44
C ALA A 51 -2.59 37.30 2.15
N VAL A 52 -1.77 36.24 2.16
CA VAL A 52 -2.07 34.98 2.88
C VAL A 52 -2.07 35.21 4.38
N ALA A 53 -1.10 35.97 4.90
CA ALA A 53 -1.01 36.30 6.32
C ALA A 53 -2.25 37.08 6.84
N LYS A 54 -2.94 37.83 5.96
CA LYS A 54 -4.16 38.58 6.27
C LYS A 54 -5.44 37.74 6.15
N SER A 55 -5.38 36.54 5.62
CA SER A 55 -6.53 35.63 5.43
C SER A 55 -6.36 34.35 6.24
N PRO A 56 -7.00 34.24 7.42
CA PRO A 56 -6.93 33.03 8.26
C PRO A 56 -7.37 31.77 7.51
N GLN A 57 -8.37 31.88 6.64
CA GLN A 57 -8.88 30.75 5.85
C GLN A 57 -7.84 30.26 4.85
N MET A 58 -7.15 31.16 4.14
CA MET A 58 -6.12 30.83 3.19
C MET A 58 -4.88 30.24 3.87
N PHE A 59 -4.49 30.81 5.02
CA PHE A 59 -3.41 30.27 5.86
C PHE A 59 -3.72 28.83 6.32
N GLN A 60 -4.95 28.59 6.81
CA GLN A 60 -5.37 27.29 7.28
C GLN A 60 -5.42 26.26 6.15
N HIS A 61 -5.89 26.65 4.96
CA HIS A 61 -5.91 25.80 3.77
C HIS A 61 -4.48 25.40 3.35
N ILE A 62 -3.56 26.35 3.23
CA ILE A 62 -2.18 26.10 2.82
C ILE A 62 -1.45 25.24 3.85
N SER A 63 -1.64 25.52 5.14
CA SER A 63 -1.09 24.69 6.24
C SER A 63 -1.63 23.27 6.18
N GLY A 64 -2.90 23.09 5.85
CA GLY A 64 -3.53 21.78 5.61
C GLY A 64 -2.86 21.02 4.48
N VAL A 65 -2.60 21.66 3.34
CA VAL A 65 -1.91 21.06 2.20
C VAL A 65 -0.51 20.57 2.61
N ILE A 66 0.25 21.40 3.34
CA ILE A 66 1.59 21.00 3.82
C ILE A 66 1.51 19.77 4.73
N ASN A 67 0.56 19.76 5.66
CA ASN A 67 0.38 18.65 6.59
C ASN A 67 0.00 17.34 5.86
N ASP A 68 -0.91 17.42 4.91
CA ASP A 68 -1.38 16.24 4.16
C ASP A 68 -0.29 15.66 3.25
N GLU A 69 0.47 16.52 2.55
CA GLU A 69 1.60 16.05 1.73
C GLU A 69 2.75 15.51 2.60
N THR A 70 2.97 16.05 3.79
CA THR A 70 3.95 15.52 4.75
C THR A 70 3.55 14.13 5.24
N LYS A 71 2.27 13.90 5.56
CA LYS A 71 1.75 12.57 5.91
C LYS A 71 1.91 11.58 4.76
N ARG A 72 1.62 12.02 3.54
CA ARG A 72 1.79 11.22 2.33
C ARG A 72 3.25 10.83 2.12
N LEU A 73 4.17 11.78 2.26
CA LEU A 73 5.61 11.55 2.14
C LEU A 73 6.10 10.55 3.19
N ARG A 74 5.69 10.71 4.46
CA ARG A 74 6.03 9.76 5.52
C ARG A 74 5.59 8.33 5.17
N PHE A 75 4.37 8.16 4.70
CA PHE A 75 3.85 6.86 4.29
C PHE A 75 4.67 6.23 3.15
N GLN A 76 5.10 7.04 2.17
CA GLN A 76 5.96 6.57 1.07
C GLN A 76 7.35 6.16 1.57
N VAL A 77 7.95 6.91 2.50
CA VAL A 77 9.24 6.57 3.12
C VAL A 77 9.12 5.26 3.90
N GLU A 78 8.06 5.07 4.68
CA GLU A 78 7.82 3.83 5.41
C GLU A 78 7.71 2.62 4.47
N LYS A 79 7.02 2.75 3.33
CA LYS A 79 6.97 1.69 2.30
C LYS A 79 8.36 1.31 1.76
N VAL A 80 9.21 2.30 1.48
CA VAL A 80 10.59 2.05 1.02
C VAL A 80 11.44 1.38 2.10
N LEU A 81 11.32 1.82 3.35
CA LEU A 81 12.03 1.22 4.48
C LEU A 81 11.60 -0.24 4.71
N GLN A 82 10.31 -0.52 4.72
CA GLN A 82 9.78 -1.89 4.83
C GLN A 82 10.37 -2.79 3.74
N MET A 83 10.40 -2.31 2.48
CA MET A 83 10.94 -3.06 1.36
C MET A 83 12.45 -3.34 1.52
N SER A 84 13.21 -2.37 2.04
CA SER A 84 14.65 -2.52 2.33
C SER A 84 14.92 -3.49 3.49
N MET A 85 14.07 -3.51 4.51
CA MET A 85 14.22 -4.42 5.66
C MET A 85 13.96 -5.88 5.27
N PHE A 86 13.00 -6.16 4.37
CA PHE A 86 12.78 -7.50 3.83
C PHE A 86 13.97 -8.03 3.02
N ASP A 87 14.79 -7.13 2.41
CA ASP A 87 16.00 -7.53 1.68
C ASP A 87 17.10 -8.11 2.57
N ARG A 88 17.13 -7.72 3.83
CA ARG A 88 18.21 -8.10 4.76
C ARG A 88 17.98 -9.44 5.49
N GLN A 89 16.89 -10.18 5.22
CA GLN A 89 16.55 -11.45 5.92
C GLN A 89 16.58 -11.36 7.47
N LYS A 90 16.58 -10.15 8.04
CA LYS A 90 16.74 -9.88 9.47
C LYS A 90 15.54 -9.16 10.08
N ALA A 91 14.38 -9.17 9.43
CA ALA A 91 13.17 -8.68 10.08
C ALA A 91 12.83 -9.66 11.22
N THR A 92 13.18 -9.28 12.44
CA THR A 92 12.73 -10.00 13.62
C THR A 92 11.23 -9.72 13.79
N LEU A 93 10.40 -10.67 13.37
CA LEU A 93 8.95 -10.56 13.54
C LEU A 93 8.61 -10.59 15.02
N LYS A 94 7.79 -9.66 15.46
CA LYS A 94 7.23 -9.62 16.83
C LYS A 94 5.92 -10.42 16.85
N MET A 95 6.07 -11.73 16.86
CA MET A 95 4.93 -12.65 16.85
C MET A 95 4.19 -12.60 18.18
N LYS A 96 2.87 -12.41 18.14
CA LYS A 96 1.96 -12.46 19.29
C LYS A 96 0.59 -12.97 18.86
N GLU A 97 -0.22 -13.38 19.82
CA GLU A 97 -1.63 -13.68 19.59
C GLU A 97 -2.38 -12.37 19.30
N ILE A 98 -3.15 -12.36 18.22
CA ILE A 98 -3.97 -11.23 17.79
C ILE A 98 -5.33 -11.73 17.30
N ASP A 99 -6.37 -11.00 17.64
CA ASP A 99 -7.69 -11.17 17.05
C ASP A 99 -7.70 -10.50 15.67
N ALA A 100 -7.77 -11.31 14.61
CA ALA A 100 -7.76 -10.81 13.23
C ALA A 100 -9.05 -10.08 12.88
N ASN A 101 -10.21 -10.45 13.46
CA ASN A 101 -11.46 -9.73 13.21
C ASN A 101 -11.40 -8.32 13.78
N GLU A 102 -10.86 -8.15 14.99
CA GLU A 102 -10.68 -6.85 15.61
C GLU A 102 -9.69 -5.97 14.83
N LEU A 103 -8.54 -6.54 14.46
CA LEU A 103 -7.53 -5.84 13.65
C LEU A 103 -8.12 -5.37 12.31
N ILE A 104 -8.79 -6.26 11.57
CA ILE A 104 -9.39 -5.94 10.27
C ILE A 104 -10.47 -4.88 10.42
N SER A 105 -11.31 -4.96 11.45
CA SER A 105 -12.33 -3.96 11.74
C SER A 105 -11.70 -2.57 11.96
N GLY A 106 -10.61 -2.49 12.71
CA GLY A 106 -9.85 -1.25 12.90
C GLY A 106 -9.33 -0.64 11.59
N VAL A 107 -8.80 -1.49 10.69
CA VAL A 107 -8.36 -1.03 9.35
C VAL A 107 -9.55 -0.57 8.51
N ILE A 108 -10.66 -1.29 8.49
CA ILE A 108 -11.87 -0.91 7.77
C ILE A 108 -12.35 0.49 8.21
N ASN A 109 -12.42 0.74 9.51
CA ASN A 109 -12.83 2.04 10.04
C ASN A 109 -11.91 3.19 9.56
N THR A 110 -10.62 2.94 9.44
CA THR A 110 -9.65 3.90 8.90
C THR A 110 -9.91 4.19 7.41
N PHE A 111 -10.38 3.22 6.65
CA PHE A 111 -10.66 3.37 5.22
C PHE A 111 -12.05 3.89 4.90
N ALA A 112 -13.01 3.84 5.82
CA ALA A 112 -14.40 4.22 5.60
C ALA A 112 -14.52 5.61 4.96
N LEU A 113 -13.94 6.63 5.58
CA LEU A 113 -13.94 8.00 5.06
C LEU A 113 -13.26 8.14 3.69
N LYS A 114 -12.23 7.35 3.43
CA LYS A 114 -11.52 7.37 2.15
C LYS A 114 -12.37 6.78 1.03
N VAL A 115 -13.09 5.70 1.32
CA VAL A 115 -13.98 5.04 0.36
C VAL A 115 -15.22 5.89 0.08
N GLU A 116 -15.81 6.51 1.11
CA GLU A 116 -16.95 7.44 0.97
C GLU A 116 -16.65 8.65 0.06
N ARG A 117 -15.41 9.17 0.10
CA ARG A 117 -14.99 10.26 -0.81
C ARG A 117 -15.09 9.89 -2.30
N TYR A 118 -15.14 8.62 -2.62
CA TYR A 118 -15.29 8.09 -3.98
C TYR A 118 -16.68 7.47 -4.22
N ASN A 119 -17.67 7.88 -3.41
CA ASN A 119 -19.05 7.32 -3.42
C ASN A 119 -19.07 5.80 -3.23
N GLY A 120 -18.00 5.25 -2.67
CA GLY A 120 -17.84 3.81 -2.51
C GLY A 120 -18.47 3.27 -1.24
N LYS A 121 -18.58 1.94 -1.17
CA LYS A 121 -19.11 1.20 -0.03
C LYS A 121 -18.17 0.10 0.42
N ILE A 122 -17.98 -0.04 1.74
CA ILE A 122 -17.34 -1.20 2.35
C ILE A 122 -18.41 -2.07 2.99
N THR A 123 -18.43 -3.34 2.63
CA THR A 123 -19.24 -4.36 3.30
C THR A 123 -18.31 -5.33 4.00
N SER A 124 -18.48 -5.51 5.31
CA SER A 124 -17.68 -6.43 6.10
C SER A 124 -18.55 -7.55 6.67
N ASN A 125 -18.04 -8.78 6.57
CA ASN A 125 -18.63 -9.98 7.15
C ASN A 125 -17.51 -10.77 7.86
N LEU A 126 -17.24 -10.42 9.13
CA LEU A 126 -16.14 -10.95 9.93
C LEU A 126 -16.68 -12.07 10.83
N GLU A 127 -16.95 -13.24 10.23
CA GLU A 127 -17.65 -14.39 10.87
C GLU A 127 -16.71 -15.53 11.27
N ALA A 128 -15.38 -15.33 11.25
CA ALA A 128 -14.48 -16.35 11.78
C ALA A 128 -14.78 -16.59 13.26
N ALA A 129 -15.19 -17.80 13.60
CA ALA A 129 -15.49 -18.20 15.00
C ALA A 129 -14.21 -18.31 15.84
N ASP A 130 -13.09 -18.65 15.22
CA ASP A 130 -11.75 -18.66 15.82
C ASP A 130 -10.86 -17.67 15.07
N PRO A 131 -10.91 -16.36 15.42
CA PRO A 131 -10.18 -15.30 14.72
C PRO A 131 -8.75 -15.12 15.27
N VAL A 132 -8.37 -15.81 16.36
CA VAL A 132 -7.07 -15.60 17.00
C VAL A 132 -5.98 -16.33 16.22
N ILE A 133 -4.96 -15.57 15.85
CA ILE A 133 -3.78 -16.08 15.13
C ILE A 133 -2.50 -15.61 15.78
N PHE A 134 -1.43 -16.38 15.61
CA PHE A 134 -0.09 -16.00 16.03
C PHE A 134 0.62 -15.30 14.87
N ALA A 135 0.74 -13.97 14.93
CA ALA A 135 1.26 -13.16 13.85
C ALA A 135 1.94 -11.87 14.36
N ASP A 136 2.65 -11.19 13.48
CA ASP A 136 3.12 -9.82 13.72
C ASP A 136 2.01 -8.83 13.33
N GLU A 137 1.46 -8.13 14.31
CA GLU A 137 0.34 -7.21 14.15
C GLU A 137 0.62 -6.11 13.13
N MET A 138 1.81 -5.50 13.19
CA MET A 138 2.18 -4.42 12.29
C MET A 138 2.25 -4.92 10.84
N HIS A 139 2.83 -6.09 10.61
CA HIS A 139 2.94 -6.67 9.28
C HIS A 139 1.59 -7.10 8.73
N LEU A 140 0.73 -7.72 9.54
CA LEU A 140 -0.61 -8.08 9.12
C LEU A 140 -1.46 -6.85 8.79
N THR A 141 -1.43 -5.84 9.67
CA THR A 141 -2.10 -4.54 9.43
C THR A 141 -1.65 -3.94 8.10
N ASN A 142 -0.35 -3.93 7.81
CA ASN A 142 0.20 -3.41 6.57
C ASN A 142 -0.27 -4.20 5.33
N VAL A 143 -0.39 -5.53 5.44
CA VAL A 143 -0.93 -6.36 4.34
C VAL A 143 -2.37 -5.96 4.03
N ILE A 144 -3.24 -5.93 5.05
CA ILE A 144 -4.64 -5.54 4.88
C ILE A 144 -4.76 -4.12 4.32
N PHE A 145 -4.00 -3.18 4.90
CA PHE A 145 -3.97 -1.79 4.45
C PHE A 145 -3.55 -1.67 2.98
N ASN A 146 -2.51 -2.37 2.55
CA ASN A 146 -2.03 -2.34 1.17
C ASN A 146 -3.07 -2.91 0.19
N LEU A 147 -3.78 -3.97 0.55
CA LEU A 147 -4.84 -4.54 -0.28
C LEU A 147 -6.01 -3.56 -0.43
N MET A 148 -6.45 -2.93 0.66
CA MET A 148 -7.53 -1.93 0.63
C MET A 148 -7.11 -0.66 -0.12
N ASP A 149 -5.87 -0.20 0.05
CA ASP A 149 -5.32 0.95 -0.69
C ASP A 149 -5.26 0.68 -2.20
N ASN A 150 -4.88 -0.54 -2.59
CA ASN A 150 -4.91 -0.97 -3.98
C ASN A 150 -6.34 -0.95 -4.54
N ALA A 151 -7.34 -1.43 -3.80
CA ALA A 151 -8.72 -1.38 -4.21
C ALA A 151 -9.19 0.05 -4.52
N VAL A 152 -8.85 1.01 -3.66
CA VAL A 152 -9.17 2.44 -3.88
C VAL A 152 -8.40 3.00 -5.08
N LYS A 153 -7.11 2.67 -5.21
CA LYS A 153 -6.23 3.20 -6.26
C LYS A 153 -6.62 2.70 -7.65
N TYR A 154 -7.03 1.44 -7.76
CA TYR A 154 -7.33 0.78 -9.02
C TYR A 154 -8.84 0.63 -9.26
N LYS A 155 -9.66 1.46 -8.62
CA LYS A 155 -11.08 1.53 -8.90
C LYS A 155 -11.35 1.92 -10.36
N LYS A 156 -12.47 1.49 -10.90
CA LYS A 156 -12.94 1.97 -12.22
C LYS A 156 -13.36 3.44 -12.13
N ALA A 157 -13.21 4.17 -13.22
CA ALA A 157 -13.55 5.60 -13.24
C ALA A 157 -15.07 5.83 -13.22
N GLU A 158 -15.84 4.94 -13.83
CA GLU A 158 -17.28 5.08 -14.09
C GLU A 158 -18.16 4.28 -13.13
N GLU A 159 -17.56 3.55 -12.17
CA GLU A 159 -18.30 2.74 -11.19
C GLU A 159 -17.94 3.16 -9.77
N ASP A 160 -18.93 3.15 -8.90
CA ASP A 160 -18.70 3.32 -7.46
C ASP A 160 -17.87 2.15 -6.91
N LEU A 161 -16.96 2.46 -6.01
CA LEU A 161 -16.10 1.43 -5.42
C LEU A 161 -16.90 0.53 -4.47
N GLU A 162 -16.94 -0.76 -4.76
CA GLU A 162 -17.43 -1.78 -3.85
C GLU A 162 -16.27 -2.59 -3.28
N LEU A 163 -16.10 -2.54 -1.96
CA LEU A 163 -15.10 -3.31 -1.25
C LEU A 163 -15.79 -4.29 -0.28
N LYS A 164 -15.50 -5.59 -0.43
CA LYS A 164 -16.08 -6.64 0.42
C LYS A 164 -14.96 -7.32 1.20
N VAL A 165 -15.07 -7.34 2.53
CA VAL A 165 -14.10 -7.96 3.44
C VAL A 165 -14.81 -9.08 4.20
N LYS A 166 -14.24 -10.29 4.17
CA LYS A 166 -14.81 -11.45 4.86
C LYS A 166 -13.74 -12.22 5.60
N THR A 167 -14.12 -12.78 6.75
CA THR A 167 -13.31 -13.77 7.46
C THR A 167 -14.15 -15.00 7.78
N TRP A 168 -13.56 -16.20 7.71
CA TRP A 168 -14.15 -17.46 8.12
C TRP A 168 -13.07 -18.45 8.51
N ASN A 169 -13.47 -19.54 9.13
CA ASN A 169 -12.55 -20.64 9.39
C ASN A 169 -12.80 -21.78 8.41
N GLU A 170 -11.74 -22.33 7.84
CA GLU A 170 -11.78 -23.47 6.93
C GLU A 170 -10.60 -24.38 7.18
N SER A 171 -10.89 -25.67 7.45
CA SER A 171 -9.86 -26.68 7.72
C SER A 171 -8.84 -26.29 8.79
N GLY A 172 -9.28 -25.65 9.88
CA GLY A 172 -8.44 -25.21 10.98
C GLY A 172 -7.58 -23.98 10.67
N LYS A 173 -7.89 -23.26 9.60
CA LYS A 173 -7.20 -22.03 9.20
C LYS A 173 -8.16 -20.85 9.20
N LEU A 174 -7.66 -19.69 9.57
CA LEU A 174 -8.35 -18.43 9.34
C LEU A 174 -8.18 -18.03 7.87
N MET A 175 -9.31 -17.82 7.21
CA MET A 175 -9.37 -17.29 5.85
C MET A 175 -9.78 -15.81 5.87
N ILE A 176 -9.07 -14.99 5.10
CA ILE A 176 -9.35 -13.56 4.95
C ILE A 176 -9.55 -13.30 3.46
N SER A 177 -10.68 -12.72 3.08
CA SER A 177 -10.98 -12.33 1.70
C SER A 177 -11.20 -10.83 1.63
N ILE A 178 -10.50 -10.18 0.70
CA ILE A 178 -10.70 -8.77 0.35
C ILE A 178 -10.98 -8.74 -1.15
N GLN A 179 -12.16 -8.30 -1.52
CA GLN A 179 -12.65 -8.26 -2.90
C GLN A 179 -13.04 -6.83 -3.27
N ASP A 180 -12.61 -6.37 -4.43
CA ASP A 180 -12.99 -5.10 -5.03
C ASP A 180 -13.65 -5.32 -6.41
N ASN A 181 -14.33 -4.29 -6.92
CA ASN A 181 -14.88 -4.25 -8.27
C ASN A 181 -14.02 -3.40 -9.23
N GLY A 182 -12.74 -3.21 -8.93
CA GLY A 182 -11.81 -2.40 -9.70
C GLY A 182 -11.51 -2.95 -11.09
N ILE A 183 -10.47 -2.37 -11.73
CA ILE A 183 -10.06 -2.74 -13.11
C ILE A 183 -9.55 -4.17 -13.25
N GLY A 184 -9.27 -4.83 -12.12
CA GLY A 184 -8.74 -6.20 -12.09
C GLY A 184 -7.28 -6.30 -12.56
N ILE A 185 -6.79 -7.54 -12.59
CA ILE A 185 -5.41 -7.86 -12.99
C ILE A 185 -5.45 -8.84 -14.15
N LYS A 186 -4.74 -8.53 -15.24
CA LYS A 186 -4.62 -9.42 -16.40
C LYS A 186 -4.02 -10.76 -16.00
N LYS A 187 -4.53 -11.87 -16.57
CA LYS A 187 -4.10 -13.24 -16.23
C LYS A 187 -2.58 -13.44 -16.33
N GLU A 188 -1.94 -12.81 -17.29
CA GLU A 188 -0.47 -12.87 -17.50
C GLU A 188 0.36 -12.23 -16.36
N ASN A 189 -0.27 -11.33 -15.59
CA ASN A 189 0.36 -10.61 -14.49
C ASN A 189 0.12 -11.29 -13.13
N LEU A 190 -0.91 -12.15 -12.99
CA LEU A 190 -1.27 -12.77 -11.71
C LEU A 190 -0.13 -13.52 -11.01
N LYS A 191 0.76 -14.15 -11.77
CA LYS A 191 1.94 -14.82 -11.20
C LYS A 191 3.07 -13.84 -10.86
N LYS A 192 3.11 -12.70 -11.54
CA LYS A 192 4.20 -11.72 -11.43
C LYS A 192 3.97 -10.68 -10.34
N ILE A 193 2.70 -10.43 -9.95
CA ILE A 193 2.39 -9.43 -8.90
C ILE A 193 3.00 -9.75 -7.54
N PHE A 194 3.43 -10.99 -7.30
CA PHE A 194 4.16 -11.41 -6.11
C PHE A 194 5.68 -11.35 -6.28
N GLU A 195 6.17 -11.04 -7.50
CA GLU A 195 7.59 -10.79 -7.73
C GLU A 195 7.96 -9.43 -7.14
N LYS A 196 9.13 -9.41 -6.49
CA LYS A 196 9.64 -8.19 -5.88
C LYS A 196 9.84 -7.10 -6.94
N PHE A 197 9.42 -5.85 -6.63
CA PHE A 197 9.49 -4.68 -7.51
C PHE A 197 8.54 -4.70 -8.73
N TYR A 198 7.79 -5.79 -8.95
CA TYR A 198 6.87 -5.85 -10.08
C TYR A 198 5.68 -4.91 -9.89
N ARG A 199 5.37 -4.16 -10.94
CA ARG A 199 4.15 -3.30 -11.05
C ARG A 199 3.50 -3.55 -12.42
N VAL A 200 2.19 -3.45 -12.47
CA VAL A 200 1.38 -3.55 -13.71
C VAL A 200 1.21 -2.19 -14.31
#